data_9b8eedc08dcc24a622aa704d7297a195
#
_entry.id   9b8eedc08dcc24a622aa704d7297a195
#
_cell.length_a   1.000
_cell.length_b   1.000
_cell.length_c   1.000
_cell.angle_alpha   90.00
_cell.angle_beta   90.00
_cell.angle_gamma   90.00
#
_symmetry.space_group_name_H-M   'P 1'
#
loop_
_entity.id
_entity.type
_entity.pdbx_description
1 polymer ?
#
loop_
_entity_poly.entity_id
_entity_poly.type
_entity_poly.pdbx_seq_one_letter_code
_entity_poly.pdbx_strand_id
1 'polypeptide(L)'
;ILRIEPNGLLYAEGSGTPPVTWMDSTIAGQAVVPRRGYLVEVNGLWYNALCFYREARGVGFPEELADVIERLEPAFEQTFVNPYGYLYDYVTKEGYRERAVRPDMLIAISLPFCPLSRAKQRQVLGIVTSELLTPKGIRSLSPRSEGYVEQCSGLQEQREHAYYNGSA
;
A
#
# COMPACT_ATOMS: atom_id res chain seq x y z
N ILE A 1 15.74 -0.95 -1.72
CA ILE A 1 15.71 -2.21 -2.49
C ILE A 1 14.67 -3.12 -1.87
N LEU A 2 13.88 -3.83 -2.71
CA LEU A 2 12.89 -4.80 -2.25
C LEU A 2 13.53 -6.15 -1.99
N ARG A 3 13.12 -6.82 -0.89
CA ARG A 3 13.51 -8.20 -0.58
C ARG A 3 12.28 -9.05 -0.28
N ILE A 4 12.30 -10.30 -0.69
CA ILE A 4 11.31 -11.29 -0.26
C ILE A 4 11.71 -11.78 1.13
N GLU A 5 10.80 -11.64 2.08
CA GLU A 5 10.98 -12.10 3.46
C GLU A 5 10.51 -13.55 3.64
N PRO A 6 10.90 -14.24 4.73
CA PRO A 6 10.50 -15.62 4.96
C PRO A 6 8.99 -15.89 4.95
N ASN A 7 8.17 -14.89 5.28
CA ASN A 7 6.70 -14.97 5.22
C ASN A 7 6.12 -14.70 3.82
N GLY A 8 6.97 -14.53 2.80
CA GLY A 8 6.57 -14.28 1.41
C GLY A 8 6.32 -12.82 1.06
N LEU A 9 6.22 -11.92 2.03
CA LEU A 9 6.02 -10.49 1.80
C LEU A 9 7.29 -9.81 1.26
N LEU A 10 7.09 -8.73 0.50
CA LEU A 10 8.17 -7.82 0.09
C LEU A 10 8.41 -6.77 1.17
N TYR A 11 9.68 -6.59 1.52
CA TYR A 11 10.14 -5.54 2.44
C TYR A 11 10.96 -4.50 1.70
N ALA A 12 10.63 -3.21 1.89
CA ALA A 12 11.35 -2.05 1.36
C ALA A 12 12.27 -1.46 2.43
N GLU A 13 13.60 -1.45 2.18
CA GLU A 13 14.58 -1.00 3.17
C GLU A 13 14.71 0.52 3.32
N GLY A 14 14.14 1.28 2.40
CA GLY A 14 14.20 2.73 2.43
C GLY A 14 13.05 3.36 1.68
N SER A 15 12.96 4.68 1.77
CA SER A 15 12.03 5.50 1.00
C SER A 15 12.79 6.53 0.16
N GLY A 16 12.29 6.84 -1.02
CA GLY A 16 12.78 7.92 -1.87
C GLY A 16 13.73 7.49 -2.99
N THR A 17 14.88 6.91 -2.71
CA THR A 17 15.85 6.59 -3.77
C THR A 17 16.56 5.26 -3.55
N PRO A 18 16.47 4.29 -4.49
CA PRO A 18 15.56 4.31 -5.65
C PRO A 18 14.08 4.22 -5.25
N PRO A 19 13.16 4.79 -6.04
CA PRO A 19 11.74 4.73 -5.74
C PRO A 19 11.23 3.28 -5.84
N VAL A 20 10.35 2.89 -4.91
CA VAL A 20 9.69 1.57 -4.90
C VAL A 20 8.16 1.69 -4.97
N THR A 21 7.62 2.89 -4.80
CA THR A 21 6.20 3.19 -4.83
C THR A 21 5.94 4.53 -5.52
N TRP A 22 4.71 4.77 -5.95
CA TRP A 22 4.28 6.03 -6.55
C TRP A 22 4.40 7.24 -5.60
N MET A 23 4.50 7.00 -4.29
CA MET A 23 4.64 8.03 -3.26
C MET A 23 6.10 8.39 -2.92
N ASP A 24 7.07 7.84 -3.61
CA ASP A 24 8.51 8.08 -3.38
C ASP A 24 9.03 9.38 -4.01
N SER A 25 8.28 10.48 -3.87
CA SER A 25 8.76 11.81 -4.22
C SER A 25 9.70 12.37 -3.15
N THR A 26 10.69 13.12 -3.60
CA THR A 26 11.66 13.75 -2.69
C THR A 26 11.76 15.24 -2.94
N ILE A 27 11.93 16.02 -1.86
CA ILE A 27 12.23 17.44 -1.88
C ILE A 27 13.59 17.63 -1.18
N ALA A 28 14.54 18.24 -1.85
CA ALA A 28 15.91 18.42 -1.34
C ALA A 28 16.53 17.09 -0.82
N GLY A 29 16.22 15.96 -1.47
CA GLY A 29 16.73 14.64 -1.11
C GLY A 29 16.02 13.97 0.08
N GLN A 30 14.99 14.59 0.63
CA GLN A 30 14.16 14.00 1.68
C GLN A 30 12.82 13.55 1.13
N ALA A 31 12.36 12.35 1.52
CA ALA A 31 11.06 11.84 1.10
C ALA A 31 9.92 12.74 1.62
N VAL A 32 8.99 13.10 0.74
CA VAL A 32 7.78 13.86 1.11
C VAL A 32 6.91 13.07 2.07
N VAL A 33 6.75 11.77 1.79
CA VAL A 33 6.09 10.82 2.68
C VAL A 33 7.05 9.66 2.91
N PRO A 34 7.77 9.62 4.04
CA PRO A 34 8.71 8.54 4.31
C PRO A 34 7.96 7.23 4.60
N ARG A 35 7.96 6.32 3.64
CA ARG A 35 7.36 4.98 3.74
C ARG A 35 8.44 3.92 3.58
N ARG A 36 8.50 2.99 4.51
CA ARG A 36 9.47 1.88 4.49
C ARG A 36 8.87 0.66 5.18
N GLY A 37 9.43 -0.49 4.90
CA GLY A 37 8.95 -1.73 5.49
C GLY A 37 8.05 -2.52 4.54
N TYR A 38 7.03 -3.15 5.06
CA TYR A 38 5.99 -3.80 4.29
C TYR A 38 5.00 -2.73 3.83
N LEU A 39 4.99 -2.42 2.53
CA LEU A 39 4.07 -1.46 1.91
C LEU A 39 2.85 -2.19 1.38
N VAL A 40 1.66 -1.71 1.68
CA VAL A 40 0.40 -2.44 1.44
C VAL A 40 0.13 -2.68 -0.04
N GLU A 41 0.26 -1.64 -0.87
CA GLU A 41 0.03 -1.73 -2.31
C GLU A 41 1.10 -2.57 -3.02
N VAL A 42 2.36 -2.45 -2.61
CA VAL A 42 3.46 -3.22 -3.19
C VAL A 42 3.26 -4.72 -2.94
N ASN A 43 2.82 -5.08 -1.73
CA ASN A 43 2.53 -6.48 -1.40
C ASN A 43 1.25 -6.99 -2.06
N GLY A 44 0.24 -6.14 -2.25
CA GLY A 44 -0.94 -6.47 -3.06
C GLY A 44 -0.58 -6.75 -4.51
N LEU A 45 0.23 -5.88 -5.12
CA LEU A 45 0.74 -6.05 -6.50
C LEU A 45 1.60 -7.30 -6.64
N TRP A 46 2.45 -7.58 -5.64
CA TRP A 46 3.30 -8.77 -5.61
C TRP A 46 2.47 -10.06 -5.61
N TYR A 47 1.50 -10.17 -4.71
CA TYR A 47 0.58 -11.31 -4.67
C TYR A 47 -0.15 -11.50 -6.00
N ASN A 48 -0.71 -10.42 -6.54
CA ASN A 48 -1.39 -10.46 -7.83
C ASN A 48 -0.46 -10.92 -8.96
N ALA A 49 0.78 -10.41 -9.02
CA ALA A 49 1.75 -10.78 -10.03
C ALA A 49 2.10 -12.27 -9.97
N LEU A 50 2.31 -12.82 -8.77
CA LEU A 50 2.58 -14.24 -8.57
C LEU A 50 1.40 -15.11 -9.01
N CYS A 51 0.18 -14.76 -8.60
CA CYS A 51 -1.03 -15.50 -8.97
C CYS A 51 -1.28 -15.44 -10.49
N PHE A 52 -1.11 -14.26 -11.10
CA PHE A 52 -1.22 -14.10 -12.56
C PHE A 52 -0.17 -14.93 -13.30
N TYR A 53 1.08 -14.93 -12.83
CA TYR A 53 2.15 -15.73 -13.42
C TYR A 53 1.85 -17.23 -13.28
N ARG A 54 1.33 -17.69 -12.14
CA ARG A 54 0.88 -19.07 -11.93
C ARG A 54 -0.20 -19.48 -12.94
N GLU A 55 -1.20 -18.62 -13.15
CA GLU A 55 -2.26 -18.85 -14.13
C GLU A 55 -1.71 -18.95 -15.57
N ALA A 56 -0.84 -18.01 -15.95
CA ALA A 56 -0.25 -17.96 -17.27
C ALA A 56 0.69 -19.16 -17.58
N ARG A 57 1.41 -19.67 -16.58
CA ARG A 57 2.36 -20.79 -16.72
C ARG A 57 1.72 -22.16 -16.58
N GLY A 58 0.62 -22.26 -15.85
CA GLY A 58 -0.03 -23.55 -15.60
C GLY A 58 0.94 -24.57 -14.97
N VAL A 59 1.06 -25.73 -15.59
CA VAL A 59 1.91 -26.86 -15.09
C VAL A 59 3.41 -26.50 -14.98
N GLY A 60 3.87 -25.45 -15.67
CA GLY A 60 5.28 -25.02 -15.64
C GLY A 60 5.56 -23.94 -14.57
N PHE A 61 4.67 -23.70 -13.63
CA PHE A 61 4.90 -22.71 -12.57
C PHE A 61 5.92 -23.24 -11.55
N PRO A 62 6.95 -22.45 -11.16
CA PRO A 62 7.97 -22.88 -10.21
C PRO A 62 7.38 -23.17 -8.81
N GLU A 63 7.77 -24.31 -8.23
CA GLU A 63 7.29 -24.75 -6.90
C GLU A 63 7.70 -23.76 -5.81
N GLU A 64 8.89 -23.19 -5.88
CA GLU A 64 9.39 -22.20 -4.92
C GLU A 64 8.51 -20.94 -4.87
N LEU A 65 7.92 -20.54 -6.01
CA LEU A 65 6.98 -19.42 -6.06
C LEU A 65 5.57 -19.81 -5.57
N ALA A 66 5.17 -21.07 -5.71
CA ALA A 66 3.94 -21.59 -5.13
C ALA A 66 4.01 -21.50 -3.60
N ASP A 67 5.12 -21.93 -3.00
CA ASP A 67 5.38 -21.81 -1.57
C ASP A 67 5.36 -20.33 -1.09
N VAL A 68 5.85 -19.41 -1.92
CA VAL A 68 5.77 -17.97 -1.60
C VAL A 68 4.33 -17.52 -1.54
N ILE A 69 3.46 -17.89 -2.49
CA ILE A 69 2.04 -17.53 -2.49
C ILE A 69 1.34 -18.04 -1.23
N GLU A 70 1.57 -19.32 -0.86
CA GLU A 70 0.92 -19.94 0.29
C GLU A 70 1.28 -19.27 1.61
N ARG A 71 2.52 -18.78 1.77
CA ARG A 71 2.96 -18.04 2.95
C ARG A 71 2.49 -16.59 2.94
N LEU A 72 2.50 -15.96 1.77
CA LEU A 72 2.17 -14.55 1.61
C LEU A 72 0.70 -14.26 1.92
N GLU A 73 -0.23 -15.12 1.49
CA GLU A 73 -1.66 -14.89 1.65
C GLU A 73 -2.06 -14.69 3.13
N PRO A 74 -1.78 -15.62 4.08
CA PRO A 74 -2.07 -15.38 5.49
C PRO A 74 -1.21 -14.26 6.09
N ALA A 75 0.05 -14.10 5.64
CA ALA A 75 0.93 -13.05 6.15
C ALA A 75 0.43 -11.65 5.78
N PHE A 76 -0.15 -11.48 4.59
CA PHE A 76 -0.74 -10.21 4.17
C PHE A 76 -1.86 -9.77 5.12
N GLU A 77 -2.79 -10.67 5.40
CA GLU A 77 -3.89 -10.39 6.31
C GLU A 77 -3.40 -10.05 7.73
N GLN A 78 -2.48 -10.87 8.28
CA GLN A 78 -1.92 -10.68 9.62
C GLN A 78 -1.12 -9.38 9.75
N THR A 79 -0.46 -8.96 8.67
CA THR A 79 0.38 -7.76 8.68
C THR A 79 -0.44 -6.49 8.51
N PHE A 80 -1.38 -6.48 7.57
CA PHE A 80 -2.01 -5.25 7.14
C PHE A 80 -3.41 -5.00 7.71
N VAL A 81 -4.20 -6.04 8.00
CA VAL A 81 -5.56 -5.83 8.52
C VAL A 81 -5.49 -5.34 9.95
N ASN A 82 -6.05 -4.14 10.19
CA ASN A 82 -6.10 -3.55 11.52
C ASN A 82 -7.40 -3.90 12.26
N PRO A 83 -7.49 -3.66 13.57
CA PRO A 83 -8.69 -3.96 14.36
C PRO A 83 -9.96 -3.18 13.97
N TYR A 84 -9.81 -2.12 13.15
CA TYR A 84 -10.92 -1.30 12.67
C TYR A 84 -11.47 -1.75 11.31
N GLY A 85 -10.91 -2.83 10.74
CA GLY A 85 -11.38 -3.45 9.50
C GLY A 85 -10.86 -2.81 8.21
N TYR A 86 -9.81 -1.98 8.28
CA TYR A 86 -9.09 -1.47 7.11
C TYR A 86 -7.62 -1.87 7.15
N LEU A 87 -6.79 -1.39 6.21
CA LEU A 87 -5.39 -1.80 6.11
C LEU A 87 -4.47 -0.73 6.70
N TYR A 88 -3.40 -1.16 7.36
CA TYR A 88 -2.26 -0.28 7.62
C TYR A 88 -1.62 0.11 6.28
N ASP A 89 -1.19 1.36 6.16
CA ASP A 89 -0.50 1.86 4.97
C ASP A 89 0.86 1.18 4.78
N TYR A 90 1.62 1.09 5.86
CA TYR A 90 2.83 0.28 5.94
C TYR A 90 3.10 -0.22 7.36
N VAL A 91 3.93 -1.27 7.45
CA VAL A 91 4.35 -1.87 8.73
C VAL A 91 5.85 -2.09 8.71
N THR A 92 6.54 -1.70 9.79
CA THR A 92 7.98 -1.93 9.92
C THR A 92 8.31 -3.18 10.74
N LYS A 93 9.54 -3.68 10.64
CA LYS A 93 10.03 -4.82 11.44
C LYS A 93 10.09 -4.50 12.94
N GLU A 94 10.24 -3.23 13.27
CA GLU A 94 10.25 -2.74 14.65
C GLU A 94 8.85 -2.68 15.29
N GLY A 95 7.82 -3.04 14.50
CA GLY A 95 6.43 -3.10 14.97
C GLY A 95 5.63 -1.80 14.78
N TYR A 96 6.20 -0.76 14.16
CA TYR A 96 5.42 0.42 13.80
C TYR A 96 4.37 0.08 12.74
N ARG A 97 3.17 0.60 12.89
CA ARG A 97 2.01 0.35 12.03
C ARG A 97 1.34 1.67 11.67
N GLU A 98 1.53 2.12 10.43
CA GLU A 98 0.93 3.36 9.95
C GLU A 98 -0.58 3.20 9.72
N ARG A 99 -1.37 4.05 10.39
CA ARG A 99 -2.84 4.01 10.35
C ARG A 99 -3.46 5.01 9.38
N ALA A 100 -2.66 5.80 8.72
CA ALA A 100 -3.17 6.78 7.75
C ALA A 100 -4.06 6.10 6.71
N VAL A 101 -5.25 6.64 6.51
CA VAL A 101 -6.14 6.15 5.45
C VAL A 101 -5.70 6.82 4.16
N ARG A 102 -5.15 6.01 3.25
CA ARG A 102 -4.61 6.41 1.95
C ARG A 102 -5.20 5.55 0.83
N PRO A 103 -5.14 6.01 -0.44
CA PRO A 103 -5.64 5.23 -1.58
C PRO A 103 -4.85 3.95 -1.85
N ASP A 104 -3.66 3.78 -1.28
CA ASP A 104 -2.79 2.61 -1.43
C ASP A 104 -3.50 1.30 -1.11
N MET A 105 -4.37 1.30 -0.10
CA MET A 105 -5.19 0.14 0.23
C MET A 105 -6.22 -0.21 -0.86
N LEU A 106 -6.66 0.76 -1.70
CA LEU A 106 -7.50 0.47 -2.86
C LEU A 106 -6.73 -0.29 -3.92
N ILE A 107 -5.47 0.07 -4.17
CA ILE A 107 -4.62 -0.66 -5.10
C ILE A 107 -4.57 -2.13 -4.67
N ALA A 108 -4.32 -2.40 -3.39
CA ALA A 108 -4.23 -3.76 -2.86
C ALA A 108 -5.52 -4.58 -3.03
N ILE A 109 -6.71 -3.97 -2.92
CA ILE A 109 -8.00 -4.69 -2.98
C ILE A 109 -8.67 -4.68 -4.36
N SER A 110 -8.22 -3.86 -5.31
CA SER A 110 -8.83 -3.73 -6.64
C SER A 110 -8.31 -4.72 -7.68
N LEU A 111 -7.24 -5.43 -7.36
CA LEU A 111 -6.57 -6.36 -8.27
C LEU A 111 -7.39 -7.64 -8.48
N PRO A 112 -7.25 -8.31 -9.67
CA PRO A 112 -7.91 -9.57 -9.95
C PRO A 112 -7.64 -10.64 -8.89
N PHE A 113 -6.40 -10.75 -8.43
CA PHE A 113 -5.99 -11.61 -7.33
C PHE A 113 -5.69 -10.76 -6.10
N CYS A 114 -6.50 -10.94 -5.07
CA CYS A 114 -6.36 -10.21 -3.81
C CYS A 114 -6.25 -11.21 -2.65
N PRO A 115 -5.26 -11.05 -1.73
CA PRO A 115 -5.08 -11.99 -0.62
C PRO A 115 -6.10 -11.81 0.51
N LEU A 116 -7.17 -11.06 0.29
CA LEU A 116 -8.21 -10.79 1.27
C LEU A 116 -9.58 -11.33 0.81
N SER A 117 -10.37 -11.80 1.76
CA SER A 117 -11.75 -12.19 1.49
C SER A 117 -12.60 -11.02 0.98
N ARG A 118 -13.64 -11.32 0.20
CA ARG A 118 -14.58 -10.30 -0.31
C ARG A 118 -15.24 -9.48 0.80
N ALA A 119 -15.45 -10.06 1.98
CA ALA A 119 -15.98 -9.34 3.13
C ALA A 119 -15.00 -8.25 3.61
N LYS A 120 -13.72 -8.58 3.75
CA LYS A 120 -12.67 -7.63 4.13
C LYS A 120 -12.43 -6.56 3.06
N GLN A 121 -12.42 -6.94 1.78
CA GLN A 121 -12.33 -5.96 0.69
C GLN A 121 -13.46 -4.91 0.77
N ARG A 122 -14.71 -5.33 1.07
CA ARG A 122 -15.84 -4.40 1.25
C ARG A 122 -15.67 -3.49 2.47
N GLN A 123 -15.12 -3.99 3.57
CA GLN A 123 -14.84 -3.16 4.75
C GLN A 123 -13.80 -2.07 4.41
N VAL A 124 -12.70 -2.45 3.77
CA VAL A 124 -11.67 -1.49 3.30
C VAL A 124 -12.28 -0.47 2.34
N LEU A 125 -13.06 -0.91 1.36
CA LEU A 125 -13.74 -0.03 0.42
C LEU A 125 -14.68 0.96 1.14
N GLY A 126 -15.40 0.51 2.15
CA GLY A 126 -16.28 1.36 2.96
C GLY A 126 -15.53 2.50 3.65
N ILE A 127 -14.40 2.21 4.29
CA ILE A 127 -13.56 3.22 4.94
C ILE A 127 -12.99 4.20 3.90
N VAL A 128 -12.42 3.70 2.81
CA VAL A 128 -11.86 4.56 1.77
C VAL A 128 -12.94 5.47 1.16
N THR A 129 -14.11 4.94 0.88
CA THR A 129 -15.22 5.73 0.33
C THR A 129 -15.65 6.82 1.30
N SER A 130 -15.75 6.52 2.60
CA SER A 130 -16.19 7.50 3.60
C SER A 130 -15.14 8.58 3.91
N GLU A 131 -13.85 8.25 3.79
CA GLU A 131 -12.75 9.13 4.21
C GLU A 131 -12.12 9.90 3.03
N LEU A 132 -12.01 9.27 1.87
CA LEU A 132 -11.23 9.79 0.76
C LEU A 132 -12.06 10.25 -0.44
N LEU A 133 -13.26 9.69 -0.68
CA LEU A 133 -14.02 9.98 -1.88
C LEU A 133 -14.55 11.41 -1.86
N THR A 134 -14.36 12.12 -2.99
CA THR A 134 -14.91 13.44 -3.24
C THR A 134 -15.66 13.44 -4.58
N PRO A 135 -16.47 14.46 -4.89
CA PRO A 135 -17.11 14.59 -6.20
C PRO A 135 -16.11 14.68 -7.38
N LYS A 136 -14.84 14.98 -7.12
CA LYS A 136 -13.81 15.18 -8.14
C LYS A 136 -12.80 14.03 -8.23
N GLY A 137 -12.75 13.15 -7.22
CA GLY A 137 -11.76 12.09 -7.16
C GLY A 137 -11.54 11.57 -5.75
N ILE A 138 -10.35 11.03 -5.52
CA ILE A 138 -9.98 10.41 -4.24
C ILE A 138 -8.82 11.21 -3.63
N ARG A 139 -8.96 11.64 -2.39
CA ARG A 139 -7.88 12.26 -1.62
C ARG A 139 -6.71 11.29 -1.44
N SER A 140 -5.51 11.82 -1.38
CA SER A 140 -4.30 11.05 -1.09
C SER A 140 -4.08 10.78 0.41
N LEU A 141 -4.80 11.50 1.27
CA LEU A 141 -4.82 11.30 2.73
C LEU A 141 -6.19 11.69 3.29
N SER A 142 -6.67 10.95 4.30
CA SER A 142 -7.90 11.29 5.01
C SER A 142 -7.77 12.63 5.73
N PRO A 143 -8.82 13.48 5.71
CA PRO A 143 -8.88 14.71 6.51
C PRO A 143 -8.76 14.51 8.02
N ARG A 144 -8.93 13.27 8.50
CA ARG A 144 -8.76 12.90 9.92
C ARG A 144 -7.35 12.49 10.29
N SER A 145 -6.48 12.33 9.30
CA SER A 145 -5.09 11.94 9.53
C SER A 145 -4.24 13.16 9.86
N GLU A 146 -3.25 12.95 10.72
CA GLU A 146 -2.23 13.97 11.00
C GLU A 146 -1.49 14.34 9.70
N GLY A 147 -1.17 15.61 9.54
CA GLY A 147 -0.49 16.13 8.35
C GLY A 147 -1.38 16.32 7.12
N TYR A 148 -2.71 16.17 7.23
CA TYR A 148 -3.62 16.46 6.12
C TYR A 148 -3.51 17.92 5.65
N VAL A 149 -3.42 18.11 4.34
CA VAL A 149 -3.36 19.41 3.68
C VAL A 149 -4.56 19.59 2.75
N GLU A 150 -5.41 20.55 3.07
CA GLU A 150 -6.69 20.76 2.37
C GLU A 150 -6.54 21.32 0.95
N GLN A 151 -5.52 22.17 0.71
CA GLN A 151 -5.36 22.88 -0.55
C GLN A 151 -3.97 22.69 -1.15
N CYS A 152 -3.92 22.28 -2.43
CA CYS A 152 -2.69 22.23 -3.20
C CYS A 152 -2.36 23.62 -3.78
N SER A 153 -1.65 24.44 -3.00
CA SER A 153 -1.30 25.82 -3.38
C SER A 153 0.11 26.19 -2.88
N GLY A 154 0.61 27.34 -3.32
CA GLY A 154 1.89 27.86 -2.87
C GLY A 154 3.10 27.45 -3.73
N LEU A 155 4.27 27.38 -3.13
CA LEU A 155 5.53 26.98 -3.78
C LEU A 155 5.50 25.49 -4.16
N GLN A 156 6.44 25.07 -5.02
CA GLN A 156 6.52 23.70 -5.50
C GLN A 156 6.54 22.69 -4.33
N GLU A 157 7.35 22.92 -3.33
CA GLU A 157 7.45 22.04 -2.14
C GLU A 157 6.11 21.90 -1.40
N GLN A 158 5.36 22.99 -1.26
CA GLN A 158 4.07 22.99 -0.60
C GLN A 158 3.04 22.22 -1.43
N ARG A 159 3.08 22.34 -2.76
CA ARG A 159 2.21 21.61 -3.67
C ARG A 159 2.52 20.11 -3.68
N GLU A 160 3.81 19.74 -3.70
CA GLU A 160 4.24 18.33 -3.59
C GLU A 160 3.75 17.73 -2.27
N HIS A 161 3.95 18.45 -1.16
CA HIS A 161 3.47 17.99 0.14
C HIS A 161 1.94 17.83 0.17
N ALA A 162 1.18 18.78 -0.38
CA ALA A 162 -0.28 18.71 -0.46
C ALA A 162 -0.76 17.56 -1.36
N TYR A 163 -0.09 17.31 -2.49
CA TYR A 163 -0.43 16.24 -3.41
C TYR A 163 -0.42 14.87 -2.74
N TYR A 164 0.59 14.59 -1.92
CA TYR A 164 0.72 13.31 -1.20
C TYR A 164 -0.02 13.28 0.14
N ASN A 165 -0.45 14.42 0.67
CA ASN A 165 -1.04 14.52 2.00
C ASN A 165 -2.44 15.13 2.02
N GLY A 166 -3.23 14.96 0.98
CA GLY A 166 -4.65 15.17 1.13
C GLY A 166 -5.39 15.81 -0.01
N SER A 167 -4.82 16.76 -0.71
CA SER A 167 -5.51 17.47 -1.78
C SER A 167 -5.97 16.52 -2.88
N ALA A 168 -7.21 16.67 -3.32
CA ALA A 168 -7.82 15.95 -4.45
C ALA A 168 -8.16 16.94 -5.58
#